data_00bec05d451fd5f7e5bb074d7fd62f24
#
_entry.id   00bec05d451fd5f7e5bb074d7fd62f24
#
_cell.length_a   1.000
_cell.length_b   1.000
_cell.length_c   1.000
_cell.angle_alpha   90.00
_cell.angle_beta   90.00
_cell.angle_gamma   90.00
#
_symmetry.space_group_name_H-M   'P 1'
#
loop_
_entity.id
_entity.type
_entity.pdbx_description
1 polymer ?
#
loop_
_entity_poly.entity_id
_entity_poly.type
_entity_poly.pdbx_seq_one_letter_code
_entity_poly.pdbx_strand_id
1 'polypeptide(L)'
;DKYVIKRIVAVQGDVITICDNILLINGEEQGSVDSDGDDREESITLVEDQYFLMGDNRENSKDSRIYGVVYRCQIIGVVARKL
;
A
#
# COMPACT_ATOMS: atom_id res chain seq x y z
N ASP A 1 11.67 7.57 18.49
CA ASP A 1 10.65 7.23 17.56
C ASP A 1 10.56 8.15 16.41
N LYS A 2 10.30 7.60 15.27
CA LYS A 2 10.26 8.39 14.05
C LYS A 2 8.95 8.18 13.35
N TYR A 3 8.39 9.28 12.90
CA TYR A 3 7.21 9.23 12.05
C TYR A 3 7.66 9.35 10.62
N VAL A 4 6.97 8.67 9.73
CA VAL A 4 7.24 8.75 8.31
C VAL A 4 5.99 9.25 7.60
N ILE A 5 6.21 9.87 6.45
CA ILE A 5 5.11 10.39 5.65
C ILE A 5 4.96 9.46 4.45
N LYS A 6 3.78 8.89 4.31
CA LYS A 6 3.44 8.01 3.22
C LYS A 6 2.11 8.44 2.63
N ARG A 7 1.86 8.03 1.40
CA ARG A 7 0.60 8.34 0.74
C ARG A 7 -0.37 7.19 0.94
N ILE A 8 -1.59 7.50 1.35
CA ILE A 8 -2.65 6.49 1.41
C ILE A 8 -3.12 6.26 -0.01
N VAL A 9 -2.93 5.04 -0.51
CA VAL A 9 -3.29 4.70 -1.89
C VAL A 9 -4.52 3.81 -1.97
N ALA A 10 -4.94 3.23 -0.86
CA ALA A 10 -6.15 2.41 -0.84
C ALA A 10 -6.78 2.44 0.54
N VAL A 11 -8.10 2.34 0.57
CA VAL A 11 -8.89 2.39 1.79
C VAL A 11 -9.94 1.28 1.74
N GLN A 12 -10.78 1.24 2.77
CA GLN A 12 -11.87 0.26 2.86
C GLN A 12 -12.62 0.14 1.54
N GLY A 13 -12.83 -1.09 1.11
CA GLY A 13 -13.54 -1.38 -0.13
C GLY A 13 -12.64 -1.57 -1.34
N ASP A 14 -11.40 -1.07 -1.26
CA ASP A 14 -10.48 -1.21 -2.38
C ASP A 14 -9.88 -2.62 -2.40
N VAL A 15 -9.60 -3.11 -3.60
CA VAL A 15 -9.03 -4.44 -3.79
C VAL A 15 -7.56 -4.29 -4.17
N ILE A 16 -6.72 -4.92 -3.38
CA ILE A 16 -5.28 -4.95 -3.63
C ILE A 16 -4.95 -6.31 -4.23
N THR A 17 -4.31 -6.30 -5.38
CA THR A 17 -3.91 -7.54 -6.05
C THR A 17 -2.42 -7.50 -6.33
N ILE A 18 -1.74 -8.60 -6.07
CA ILE A 18 -0.35 -8.79 -6.44
C ILE A 18 -0.32 -9.97 -7.42
N CYS A 19 0.15 -9.72 -8.61
CA CYS A 19 0.19 -10.72 -9.67
C CYS A 19 1.46 -10.49 -10.49
N ASP A 20 2.29 -11.52 -10.62
CA ASP A 20 3.54 -11.45 -11.37
C ASP A 20 4.41 -10.29 -10.92
N ASN A 21 4.51 -10.09 -9.59
CA ASN A 21 5.30 -9.01 -8.99
C ASN A 21 4.79 -7.61 -9.31
N ILE A 22 3.55 -7.50 -9.74
CA ILE A 22 2.95 -6.20 -10.03
C ILE A 22 1.82 -5.97 -9.04
N LEU A 23 1.79 -4.78 -8.47
CA LEU A 23 0.75 -4.37 -7.55
C LEU A 23 -0.34 -3.65 -8.32
N LEU A 24 -1.58 -4.10 -8.10
CA LEU A 24 -2.75 -3.48 -8.71
C LEU A 24 -3.70 -3.03 -7.60
N ILE A 25 -4.29 -1.88 -7.76
CA ILE A 25 -5.34 -1.40 -6.87
C ILE A 25 -6.58 -1.20 -7.71
N ASN A 26 -7.61 -1.98 -7.42
CA ASN A 26 -8.85 -1.97 -8.21
C ASN A 26 -8.56 -2.17 -9.70
N GLY A 27 -7.57 -3.02 -10.00
CA GLY A 27 -7.22 -3.34 -11.37
C GLY A 27 -6.23 -2.38 -12.03
N GLU A 28 -5.83 -1.32 -11.35
CA GLU A 28 -4.89 -0.36 -11.93
C GLU A 28 -3.49 -0.60 -11.40
N GLU A 29 -2.53 -0.67 -12.29
CA GLU A 29 -1.15 -0.95 -11.93
C GLU A 29 -0.55 0.21 -11.15
N GLN A 30 0.11 -0.11 -10.02
CA GLN A 30 0.72 0.89 -9.14
C GLN A 30 2.23 0.75 -9.06
N GLY A 31 2.80 -0.30 -9.63
CA GLY A 31 4.23 -0.51 -9.58
C GLY A 31 4.57 -1.95 -9.28
N SER A 32 5.83 -2.22 -9.01
CA SER A 32 6.31 -3.56 -8.78
C SER A 32 6.43 -3.88 -7.30
N VAL A 33 6.43 -5.16 -6.99
CA VAL A 33 6.57 -5.68 -5.64
C VAL A 33 7.64 -6.76 -5.68
N ASP A 34 8.51 -6.76 -4.66
CA ASP A 34 9.49 -7.83 -4.51
C ASP A 34 8.82 -9.00 -3.81
N SER A 35 8.64 -10.09 -4.51
CA SER A 35 7.91 -11.23 -3.96
C SER A 35 8.77 -12.49 -3.85
N ASP A 36 10.07 -12.36 -3.82
CA ASP A 36 11.00 -13.48 -3.61
C ASP A 36 10.75 -14.66 -4.54
N GLY A 37 10.36 -14.36 -5.77
CA GLY A 37 10.16 -15.40 -6.76
C GLY A 37 8.85 -16.16 -6.63
N ASP A 38 7.97 -15.72 -5.77
CA ASP A 38 6.65 -16.35 -5.63
C ASP A 38 5.71 -15.74 -6.64
N ASP A 39 5.30 -16.53 -7.61
CA ASP A 39 4.48 -16.05 -8.72
C ASP A 39 2.99 -16.17 -8.45
N ARG A 40 2.59 -16.43 -7.22
CA ARG A 40 1.17 -16.59 -6.92
C ARG A 40 0.45 -15.26 -6.98
N GLU A 41 -0.75 -15.31 -7.47
CA GLU A 41 -1.65 -14.16 -7.44
C GLU A 41 -2.31 -14.11 -6.08
N GLU A 42 -2.30 -12.94 -5.46
CA GLU A 42 -2.97 -12.72 -4.18
C GLU A 42 -3.83 -11.48 -4.28
N SER A 43 -5.05 -11.59 -3.78
CA SER A 43 -5.97 -10.45 -3.72
C SER A 43 -6.56 -10.34 -2.34
N ILE A 44 -6.62 -9.13 -1.84
CA ILE A 44 -7.35 -8.84 -0.61
C ILE A 44 -8.22 -7.62 -0.82
N THR A 45 -9.36 -7.61 -0.14
CA THR A 45 -10.22 -6.43 -0.10
C THR A 45 -10.04 -5.79 1.26
N LEU A 46 -9.73 -4.51 1.28
CA LEU A 46 -9.54 -3.81 2.55
C LEU A 46 -10.87 -3.65 3.26
N VAL A 47 -10.85 -3.90 4.56
CA VAL A 47 -12.04 -3.75 5.39
C VAL A 47 -11.88 -2.50 6.24
N GLU A 48 -12.85 -2.29 7.14
CA GLU A 48 -12.87 -1.08 7.97
C GLU A 48 -11.55 -0.89 8.70
N ASP A 49 -11.06 0.35 8.71
CA ASP A 49 -9.83 0.76 9.40
C ASP A 49 -8.55 0.16 8.82
N GLN A 50 -8.61 -0.38 7.64
CA GLN A 50 -7.43 -0.85 6.94
C GLN A 50 -7.04 0.12 5.83
N TYR A 51 -5.74 0.32 5.68
CA TYR A 51 -5.18 1.24 4.70
C TYR A 51 -3.97 0.63 4.05
N PHE A 52 -3.73 1.01 2.81
CA PHE A 52 -2.51 0.62 2.11
C PHE A 52 -1.74 1.88 1.80
N LEU A 53 -0.48 1.92 2.22
CA LEU A 53 0.35 3.12 2.13
C LEU A 53 1.50 2.86 1.19
N MET A 54 1.87 3.87 0.40
CA MET A 54 3.05 3.79 -0.45
C MET A 54 3.82 5.09 -0.36
N GLY A 55 5.15 4.98 -0.37
CA GLY A 55 5.99 6.15 -0.45
C GLY A 55 5.96 6.74 -1.85
N ASP A 56 6.13 8.05 -1.96
CA ASP A 56 6.15 8.69 -3.26
C ASP A 56 7.37 8.27 -4.06
N ASN A 57 8.49 8.02 -3.40
CA ASN A 57 9.66 7.47 -4.07
C ASN A 57 9.52 5.94 -4.10
N ARG A 58 8.84 5.44 -5.12
CA ARG A 58 8.44 4.05 -5.20
C ARG A 58 9.60 3.07 -5.21
N GLU A 59 10.77 3.50 -5.68
CA GLU A 59 11.92 2.62 -5.81
C GLU A 59 12.69 2.48 -4.50
N ASN A 60 12.54 3.42 -3.59
CA ASN A 60 13.32 3.44 -2.36
C ASN A 60 12.43 3.62 -1.13
N SER A 61 11.25 3.06 -1.15
CA SER A 61 10.31 3.23 -0.06
C SER A 61 10.01 1.89 0.60
N LYS A 62 10.06 1.89 1.93
CA LYS A 62 9.56 0.77 2.72
C LYS A 62 8.14 1.12 3.11
N ASP A 63 7.19 0.41 2.54
CA ASP A 63 5.79 0.75 2.73
C ASP A 63 4.93 -0.52 2.73
N SER A 64 3.63 -0.38 2.50
CA SER A 64 2.71 -1.51 2.59
C SER A 64 3.03 -2.63 1.60
N ARG A 65 3.81 -2.35 0.55
CA ARG A 65 4.25 -3.43 -0.35
C ARG A 65 5.13 -4.43 0.40
N ILE A 66 5.75 -4.00 1.49
CA ILE A 66 6.63 -4.85 2.30
C ILE A 66 5.90 -5.37 3.53
N TYR A 67 5.25 -4.48 4.29
CA TYR A 67 4.68 -4.87 5.59
C TYR A 67 3.17 -5.06 5.57
N GLY A 68 2.52 -4.86 4.43
CA GLY A 68 1.09 -5.14 4.31
C GLY A 68 0.22 -3.98 4.77
N VAL A 69 -1.04 -4.30 5.08
CA VAL A 69 -2.02 -3.28 5.44
C VAL A 69 -1.64 -2.61 6.76
N VAL A 70 -2.05 -1.35 6.86
CA VAL A 70 -1.84 -0.55 8.05
C VAL A 70 -3.21 -0.25 8.65
N TYR A 71 -3.29 -0.24 9.96
CA TYR A 71 -4.56 -0.01 10.64
C TYR A 71 -4.65 1.43 11.10
N ARG A 72 -5.88 1.92 11.23
CA ARG A 72 -6.13 3.30 11.58
C ARG A 72 -5.37 3.75 12.83
N CYS A 73 -5.26 2.88 13.81
CA CYS A 73 -4.58 3.23 15.06
C CYS A 73 -3.08 3.49 14.87
N GLN A 74 -2.52 3.09 13.74
CA GLN A 74 -1.12 3.33 13.43
C GLN A 74 -0.90 4.62 12.66
N ILE A 75 -1.98 5.32 12.31
CA ILE A 75 -1.89 6.56 11.53
C ILE A 75 -2.06 7.73 12.47
N ILE A 76 -1.02 8.58 12.53
CA ILE A 76 -1.03 9.74 13.42
C ILE A 76 -1.95 10.83 12.86
N GLY A 77 -1.92 11.02 11.56
CA GLY A 77 -2.74 12.04 10.95
C GLY A 77 -2.57 12.06 9.45
N VAL A 78 -3.30 12.91 8.80
CA VAL A 78 -3.28 13.06 7.35
C VAL A 78 -2.66 14.40 7.02
N VAL A 79 -1.68 14.40 6.13
CA VAL A 79 -1.06 15.64 5.69
C VAL A 79 -1.93 16.22 4.58
N ALA A 80 -2.43 17.42 4.82
CA ALA A 80 -3.23 18.09 3.81
C ALA A 80 -2.33 18.49 2.65
N ARG A 81 -2.90 18.40 1.46
CA ARG A 81 -2.16 18.77 0.28
C ARG A 81 -1.87 20.27 0.30
N LYS A 82 -0.63 20.59 0.01
CA LYS A 82 -0.24 21.97 -0.08
C LYS A 82 -0.17 22.40 -1.52
N LEU A 83 -0.75 23.52 -1.80
CA LEU A 83 -0.75 24.05 -3.16
C LEU A 83 0.32 25.10 -3.37
#